data_69d218c718068d76a6447f4d1060cefe
#
_entry.id   69d218c718068d76a6447f4d1060cefe
#
_cell.length_a   1.000
_cell.length_b   1.000
_cell.length_c   1.000
_cell.angle_alpha   90.00
_cell.angle_beta   90.00
_cell.angle_gamma   90.00
#
_symmetry.space_group_name_H-M   'P 1'
#
loop_
_entity.id
_entity.type
_entity.pdbx_description
1 polymer ?
#
loop_
_entity_poly.entity_id
_entity_poly.type
_entity_poly.pdbx_seq_one_letter_code
_entity_poly.pdbx_strand_id
1 'polypeptide(L)'
;AVKGLPLSYNKDLQEDKEAVFDAVDGAPIDQVFYKGAQVSWQERVDAAQALFHLGLSISDYPPEIACAALLSDNLRFWPKEGRLEVQYQVRPMEDMNPREEALLLMDQIKKVLLRRFSSPKAEIRFLDSLEEQAFLTPVALYSHWLRAKEGIIRDYEALEAKSSLQRALYLCFQNLGRWCKRLWKKRKGRKA
;
A
#
# COMPACT_ATOMS: atom_id res chain seq x y z
N ALA A 1 4.89 -2.49 -16.90
CA ALA A 1 3.70 -1.93 -17.56
C ALA A 1 2.47 -2.29 -16.75
N VAL A 2 1.60 -1.34 -16.46
CA VAL A 2 0.32 -1.59 -15.80
C VAL A 2 -0.66 -2.06 -16.87
N LYS A 3 -1.10 -3.32 -16.77
CA LYS A 3 -2.13 -3.87 -17.64
C LYS A 3 -3.52 -3.62 -17.03
N GLY A 4 -4.55 -3.63 -17.86
CA GLY A 4 -5.95 -3.47 -17.41
C GLY A 4 -6.42 -2.03 -17.26
N LEU A 5 -5.59 -1.04 -17.62
CA LEU A 5 -6.04 0.33 -17.78
C LEU A 5 -6.69 0.52 -19.15
N PRO A 6 -7.72 1.38 -19.30
CA PRO A 6 -8.34 1.63 -20.59
C PRO A 6 -7.31 2.19 -21.58
N LEU A 7 -7.25 1.58 -22.77
CA LEU A 7 -6.31 1.96 -23.82
C LEU A 7 -6.56 3.36 -24.39
N SER A 8 -7.78 3.85 -24.25
CA SER A 8 -8.15 5.21 -24.64
C SER A 8 -9.33 5.72 -23.82
N TYR A 9 -9.20 6.91 -23.29
CA TYR A 9 -10.30 7.66 -22.70
C TYR A 9 -10.51 8.94 -23.51
N ASN A 10 -11.68 9.09 -24.12
CA ASN A 10 -12.05 10.31 -24.84
C ASN A 10 -13.14 11.05 -24.07
N LYS A 11 -12.79 12.22 -23.52
CA LYS A 11 -13.68 13.04 -22.70
C LYS A 11 -14.77 13.76 -23.50
N ASP A 12 -14.61 13.87 -24.83
CA ASP A 12 -15.42 14.76 -25.67
C ASP A 12 -16.62 14.09 -26.36
N LEU A 13 -16.81 12.79 -26.17
CA LEU A 13 -17.96 12.08 -26.77
C LEU A 13 -19.14 12.06 -25.80
N GLN A 14 -20.27 12.64 -26.21
CA GLN A 14 -21.53 12.66 -25.47
C GLN A 14 -22.38 11.39 -25.63
N GLU A 15 -21.90 10.41 -26.39
CA GLU A 15 -22.62 9.15 -26.64
C GLU A 15 -22.14 8.03 -25.70
N ASP A 16 -22.93 6.98 -25.56
CA ASP A 16 -22.60 5.81 -24.72
C ASP A 16 -21.20 5.30 -25.01
N LYS A 17 -20.34 5.36 -23.99
CA LYS A 17 -18.93 4.97 -24.11
C LYS A 17 -18.76 3.54 -23.66
N GLU A 18 -18.31 2.69 -24.56
CA GLU A 18 -17.86 1.34 -24.23
C GLU A 18 -16.38 1.39 -23.81
N ALA A 19 -16.09 0.99 -22.56
CA ALA A 19 -14.73 0.76 -22.10
C ALA A 19 -14.44 -0.73 -22.15
N VAL A 20 -13.48 -1.12 -23.00
CA VAL A 20 -13.03 -2.51 -23.10
C VAL A 20 -11.79 -2.68 -22.22
N PHE A 21 -11.84 -3.65 -21.30
CA PHE A 21 -10.74 -4.00 -20.42
C PHE A 21 -10.31 -5.44 -20.68
N ASP A 22 -9.01 -5.68 -20.67
CA ASP A 22 -8.47 -7.03 -20.71
C ASP A 22 -8.84 -7.80 -19.44
N ALA A 23 -9.21 -9.07 -19.57
CA ALA A 23 -9.37 -9.94 -18.41
C ALA A 23 -8.00 -10.19 -17.77
N VAL A 24 -7.94 -10.10 -16.46
CA VAL A 24 -6.71 -10.25 -15.68
C VAL A 24 -6.86 -11.43 -14.73
N ASP A 25 -6.01 -12.44 -14.92
CA ASP A 25 -5.89 -13.57 -14.00
C ASP A 25 -4.92 -13.20 -12.88
N GLY A 26 -5.35 -13.34 -11.65
CA GLY A 26 -4.52 -13.06 -10.49
C GLY A 26 -5.34 -13.09 -9.21
N ALA A 27 -4.66 -13.22 -8.08
CA ALA A 27 -5.36 -13.22 -6.80
C ALA A 27 -5.69 -11.78 -6.37
N PRO A 28 -6.89 -11.52 -5.84
CA PRO A 28 -7.21 -10.25 -5.22
C PRO A 28 -6.18 -9.87 -4.17
N ILE A 29 -5.80 -8.59 -4.11
CA ILE A 29 -4.74 -8.12 -3.20
C ILE A 29 -5.03 -8.48 -1.73
N ASP A 30 -6.29 -8.43 -1.31
CA ASP A 30 -6.72 -8.77 0.05
C ASP A 30 -6.58 -10.26 0.36
N GLN A 31 -6.61 -11.15 -0.65
CA GLN A 31 -6.37 -12.57 -0.49
C GLN A 31 -4.89 -12.93 -0.40
N VAL A 32 -4.02 -12.09 -0.94
CA VAL A 32 -2.58 -12.26 -0.90
C VAL A 32 -1.98 -11.65 0.36
N PHE A 33 -2.38 -10.43 0.70
CA PHE A 33 -1.78 -9.63 1.79
C PHE A 33 -2.70 -9.55 3.01
N TYR A 34 -2.93 -10.66 3.69
CA TYR A 34 -3.63 -10.67 4.97
C TYR A 34 -2.67 -10.97 6.13
N LYS A 35 -3.15 -10.81 7.36
CA LYS A 35 -2.33 -10.90 8.58
C LYS A 35 -1.58 -12.23 8.75
N GLY A 36 -2.16 -13.35 8.32
CA GLY A 36 -1.59 -14.69 8.40
C GLY A 36 -0.84 -15.15 7.14
N ALA A 37 -0.80 -14.33 6.09
CA ALA A 37 -0.21 -14.73 4.81
C ALA A 37 1.29 -15.00 4.91
N GLN A 38 1.73 -16.06 4.24
CA GLN A 38 3.14 -16.47 4.12
C GLN A 38 3.84 -15.73 2.95
N VAL A 39 3.72 -14.40 2.95
CA VAL A 39 4.34 -13.52 1.97
C VAL A 39 5.61 -12.95 2.59
N SER A 40 6.72 -13.04 1.87
CA SER A 40 8.01 -12.52 2.31
C SER A 40 7.98 -10.98 2.46
N TRP A 41 8.94 -10.44 3.17
CA TRP A 41 9.06 -8.99 3.27
C TRP A 41 9.46 -8.35 1.94
N GLN A 42 10.28 -9.04 1.12
CA GLN A 42 10.66 -8.61 -0.22
C GLN A 42 9.42 -8.43 -1.10
N GLU A 43 8.59 -9.48 -1.19
CA GLU A 43 7.33 -9.42 -1.97
C GLU A 43 6.42 -8.30 -1.51
N ARG A 44 6.41 -7.96 -0.21
CA ARG A 44 5.62 -6.84 0.32
C ARG A 44 6.19 -5.48 -0.08
N VAL A 45 7.51 -5.32 -0.03
CA VAL A 45 8.19 -4.10 -0.47
C VAL A 45 8.01 -3.90 -1.97
N ASP A 46 8.10 -4.98 -2.76
CA ASP A 46 7.91 -4.95 -4.22
C ASP A 46 6.45 -4.62 -4.57
N ALA A 47 5.49 -5.22 -3.87
CA ALA A 47 4.08 -4.89 -4.03
C ALA A 47 3.77 -3.43 -3.66
N ALA A 48 4.35 -2.92 -2.58
CA ALA A 48 4.22 -1.51 -2.22
C ALA A 48 4.81 -0.60 -3.31
N GLN A 49 5.98 -0.95 -3.85
CA GLN A 49 6.59 -0.21 -4.95
C GLN A 49 5.71 -0.25 -6.22
N ALA A 50 5.13 -1.41 -6.55
CA ALA A 50 4.22 -1.55 -7.68
C ALA A 50 2.93 -0.71 -7.51
N LEU A 51 2.37 -0.67 -6.30
CA LEU A 51 1.23 0.20 -5.96
C LEU A 51 1.55 1.68 -6.14
N PHE A 52 2.75 2.12 -5.73
CA PHE A 52 3.17 3.50 -5.96
C PHE A 52 3.32 3.82 -7.45
N HIS A 53 3.90 2.90 -8.23
CA HIS A 53 4.00 3.09 -9.68
C HIS A 53 2.62 3.12 -10.34
N LEU A 54 1.68 2.28 -9.90
CA LEU A 54 0.30 2.34 -10.32
C LEU A 54 -0.31 3.72 -10.01
N GLY A 55 -0.27 4.17 -8.73
CA GLY A 55 -0.81 5.46 -8.33
C GLY A 55 -0.26 6.64 -9.14
N LEU A 56 1.04 6.62 -9.47
CA LEU A 56 1.63 7.65 -10.33
C LEU A 56 1.16 7.55 -11.79
N SER A 57 0.99 6.33 -12.32
CA SER A 57 0.59 6.13 -13.73
C SER A 57 -0.87 6.42 -13.99
N ILE A 58 -1.73 6.35 -12.98
CA ILE A 58 -3.18 6.63 -13.09
C ILE A 58 -3.53 8.08 -12.78
N SER A 59 -2.61 8.88 -12.24
CA SER A 59 -2.88 10.28 -11.85
C SER A 59 -3.27 11.20 -13.02
N ASP A 60 -2.99 10.79 -14.26
CA ASP A 60 -3.39 11.51 -15.47
C ASP A 60 -4.81 11.15 -15.95
N TYR A 61 -5.44 10.12 -15.33
CA TYR A 61 -6.81 9.72 -15.65
C TYR A 61 -7.83 10.53 -14.83
N PRO A 62 -9.11 10.56 -15.27
CA PRO A 62 -10.17 11.11 -14.43
C PRO A 62 -10.17 10.48 -13.03
N PRO A 63 -10.44 11.27 -11.98
CA PRO A 63 -10.37 10.81 -10.59
C PRO A 63 -11.20 9.55 -10.32
N GLU A 64 -12.35 9.40 -10.97
CA GLU A 64 -13.22 8.25 -10.84
C GLU A 64 -12.55 6.96 -11.34
N ILE A 65 -11.80 7.04 -12.44
CA ILE A 65 -11.05 5.92 -13.01
C ILE A 65 -9.82 5.62 -12.15
N ALA A 66 -9.09 6.65 -11.74
CA ALA A 66 -7.91 6.50 -10.88
C ALA A 66 -8.30 5.87 -9.53
N CYS A 67 -9.35 6.36 -8.88
CA CYS A 67 -9.85 5.79 -7.63
C CYS A 67 -10.35 4.37 -7.80
N ALA A 68 -11.10 4.07 -8.89
CA ALA A 68 -11.55 2.71 -9.19
C ALA A 68 -10.39 1.72 -9.34
N ALA A 69 -9.27 2.14 -9.96
CA ALA A 69 -8.08 1.32 -10.10
C ALA A 69 -7.47 0.90 -8.75
N LEU A 70 -7.63 1.73 -7.71
CA LEU A 70 -7.05 1.50 -6.39
C LEU A 70 -7.98 0.74 -5.42
N LEU A 71 -9.17 0.35 -5.84
CA LEU A 71 -10.06 -0.48 -5.03
C LEU A 71 -9.48 -1.89 -4.89
N SER A 72 -9.55 -2.47 -3.69
CA SER A 72 -9.02 -3.81 -3.40
C SER A 72 -9.58 -4.89 -4.33
N ASP A 73 -10.87 -4.79 -4.67
CA ASP A 73 -11.55 -5.75 -5.54
C ASP A 73 -11.02 -5.70 -6.97
N ASN A 74 -10.40 -4.60 -7.37
CA ASN A 74 -9.86 -4.38 -8.70
C ASN A 74 -8.37 -4.71 -8.80
N LEU A 75 -7.66 -4.78 -7.67
CA LEU A 75 -6.23 -5.05 -7.65
C LEU A 75 -5.95 -6.55 -7.67
N ARG A 76 -5.17 -7.02 -8.64
CA ARG A 76 -4.71 -8.39 -8.80
C ARG A 76 -3.20 -8.45 -8.66
N PHE A 77 -2.71 -9.38 -7.85
CA PHE A 77 -1.29 -9.52 -7.56
C PHE A 77 -0.80 -10.94 -7.81
N TRP A 78 0.41 -11.05 -8.36
CA TRP A 78 1.16 -12.29 -8.55
C TRP A 78 2.41 -12.27 -7.67
N PRO A 79 2.39 -12.93 -6.50
CA PRO A 79 3.49 -12.85 -5.53
C PRO A 79 4.84 -13.28 -6.12
N LYS A 80 4.86 -14.37 -6.90
CA LYS A 80 6.10 -14.89 -7.50
C LYS A 80 6.73 -13.97 -8.54
N GLU A 81 5.93 -13.15 -9.20
CA GLU A 81 6.36 -12.25 -10.28
C GLU A 81 6.53 -10.81 -9.80
N GLY A 82 6.05 -10.50 -8.59
CA GLY A 82 6.00 -9.12 -8.09
C GLY A 82 5.12 -8.20 -8.94
N ARG A 83 4.19 -8.79 -9.72
CA ARG A 83 3.38 -8.08 -10.71
C ARG A 83 2.03 -7.68 -10.10
N LEU A 84 1.66 -6.43 -10.32
CA LEU A 84 0.37 -5.86 -9.97
C LEU A 84 -0.36 -5.45 -11.24
N GLU A 85 -1.62 -5.82 -11.36
CA GLU A 85 -2.50 -5.43 -12.47
C GLU A 85 -3.87 -4.98 -11.94
N VAL A 86 -4.61 -4.24 -12.76
CA VAL A 86 -5.95 -3.75 -12.43
C VAL A 86 -6.97 -4.50 -13.26
N GLN A 87 -7.90 -5.18 -12.58
CA GLN A 87 -9.10 -5.76 -13.16
C GLN A 87 -10.26 -4.81 -12.86
N TYR A 88 -10.62 -3.97 -13.80
CA TYR A 88 -11.71 -3.03 -13.59
C TYR A 88 -13.06 -3.73 -13.39
N GLN A 89 -13.75 -3.33 -12.33
CA GLN A 89 -15.18 -3.56 -12.17
C GLN A 89 -15.84 -2.18 -12.18
N VAL A 90 -16.70 -1.95 -13.15
CA VAL A 90 -17.42 -0.67 -13.26
C VAL A 90 -18.37 -0.56 -12.07
N ARG A 91 -18.14 0.41 -11.20
CA ARG A 91 -19.06 0.82 -10.13
C ARG A 91 -19.29 2.31 -10.26
N PRO A 92 -20.53 2.79 -10.04
CA PRO A 92 -20.76 4.23 -9.93
C PRO A 92 -19.86 4.77 -8.80
N MET A 93 -19.04 5.75 -9.13
CA MET A 93 -18.22 6.46 -8.16
C MET A 93 -18.59 7.94 -8.30
N GLU A 94 -19.16 8.50 -7.23
CA GLU A 94 -19.58 9.89 -7.20
C GLU A 94 -18.49 10.75 -6.54
N ASP A 95 -18.27 11.94 -7.07
CA ASP A 95 -17.49 13.03 -6.47
C ASP A 95 -16.06 12.69 -6.02
N MET A 96 -15.35 11.88 -6.80
CA MET A 96 -13.96 11.53 -6.51
C MET A 96 -13.00 12.67 -6.86
N ASN A 97 -11.97 12.83 -6.05
CA ASN A 97 -10.94 13.85 -6.25
C ASN A 97 -9.53 13.29 -5.98
N PRO A 98 -8.45 13.99 -6.38
CA PRO A 98 -7.06 13.51 -6.19
C PRO A 98 -6.67 13.21 -4.74
N ARG A 99 -7.35 13.80 -3.76
CA ARG A 99 -7.13 13.49 -2.34
C ARG A 99 -7.65 12.10 -1.98
N GLU A 100 -8.80 11.69 -2.53
CA GLU A 100 -9.33 10.33 -2.35
C GLU A 100 -8.43 9.29 -3.00
N GLU A 101 -7.85 9.60 -4.16
CA GLU A 101 -6.83 8.75 -4.79
C GLU A 101 -5.64 8.51 -3.85
N ALA A 102 -5.09 9.57 -3.26
CA ALA A 102 -3.99 9.46 -2.30
C ALA A 102 -4.38 8.65 -1.05
N LEU A 103 -5.61 8.79 -0.55
CA LEU A 103 -6.12 8.03 0.60
C LEU A 103 -6.29 6.55 0.26
N LEU A 104 -6.86 6.23 -0.90
CA LEU A 104 -7.01 4.84 -1.36
C LEU A 104 -5.65 4.19 -1.56
N LEU A 105 -4.70 4.86 -2.21
CA LEU A 105 -3.33 4.37 -2.37
C LEU A 105 -2.68 4.11 -1.00
N MET A 106 -2.81 5.02 -0.07
CA MET A 106 -2.28 4.88 1.29
C MET A 106 -2.90 3.66 2.01
N ASP A 107 -4.18 3.41 1.83
CA ASP A 107 -4.86 2.25 2.43
C ASP A 107 -4.35 0.93 1.84
N GLN A 108 -4.11 0.86 0.53
CA GLN A 108 -3.51 -0.32 -0.08
C GLN A 108 -2.08 -0.54 0.40
N ILE A 109 -1.28 0.52 0.53
CA ILE A 109 0.08 0.43 1.08
C ILE A 109 0.05 -0.10 2.53
N LYS A 110 -0.86 0.37 3.37
CA LYS A 110 -1.02 -0.13 4.75
C LYS A 110 -1.42 -1.61 4.79
N LYS A 111 -2.24 -2.09 3.85
CA LYS A 111 -2.62 -3.50 3.73
C LYS A 111 -1.42 -4.37 3.35
N VAL A 112 -0.64 -3.94 2.37
CA VAL A 112 0.52 -4.68 1.88
C VAL A 112 1.63 -4.73 2.92
N LEU A 113 2.01 -3.60 3.50
CA LEU A 113 3.08 -3.51 4.50
C LEU A 113 2.66 -3.89 5.91
N LEU A 114 1.45 -4.20 6.16
CA LEU A 114 0.80 -4.63 7.39
C LEU A 114 1.70 -4.69 8.64
N ARG A 115 1.36 -3.94 9.69
CA ARG A 115 2.09 -3.99 10.98
C ARG A 115 2.10 -5.38 11.57
N ARG A 116 3.27 -5.99 11.63
CA ARG A 116 3.49 -7.32 12.20
C ARG A 116 4.37 -7.26 13.44
N PHE A 117 4.37 -8.35 14.19
CA PHE A 117 5.37 -8.54 15.24
C PHE A 117 6.79 -8.53 14.65
N SER A 118 6.96 -9.09 13.44
CA SER A 118 8.23 -9.16 12.72
C SER A 118 8.62 -7.88 11.97
N SER A 119 7.76 -6.87 11.89
CA SER A 119 8.06 -5.62 11.18
C SER A 119 9.20 -4.85 11.84
N PRO A 120 10.22 -4.42 11.08
CA PRO A 120 11.35 -3.66 11.61
C PRO A 120 10.95 -2.24 11.97
N LYS A 121 11.87 -1.56 12.68
CA LYS A 121 11.59 -0.22 13.20
C LYS A 121 11.33 0.82 12.12
N ALA A 122 12.04 0.75 10.98
CA ALA A 122 11.85 1.69 9.87
C ALA A 122 10.47 1.54 9.23
N GLU A 123 10.00 0.30 8.97
CA GLU A 123 8.66 0.06 8.43
C GLU A 123 7.56 0.57 9.36
N ILE A 124 7.72 0.31 10.66
CA ILE A 124 6.76 0.79 11.66
C ILE A 124 6.69 2.32 11.69
N ARG A 125 7.84 3.00 11.63
CA ARG A 125 7.89 4.47 11.59
C ARG A 125 7.21 5.01 10.34
N PHE A 126 7.44 4.35 9.20
CA PHE A 126 6.78 4.71 7.96
C PHE A 126 5.26 4.57 8.08
N LEU A 127 4.76 3.43 8.57
CA LEU A 127 3.32 3.21 8.78
C LEU A 127 2.72 4.16 9.81
N ASP A 128 3.45 4.51 10.88
CA ASP A 128 3.01 5.52 11.86
C ASP A 128 2.90 6.90 11.21
N SER A 129 3.87 7.27 10.34
CA SER A 129 3.83 8.55 9.64
C SER A 129 2.68 8.67 8.65
N LEU A 130 2.21 7.56 8.05
CA LEU A 130 1.02 7.55 7.21
C LEU A 130 -0.28 7.85 7.99
N GLU A 131 -0.28 7.62 9.30
CA GLU A 131 -1.42 7.94 10.16
C GLU A 131 -1.36 9.38 10.71
N GLU A 132 -0.15 9.91 10.84
CA GLU A 132 0.08 11.23 11.47
C GLU A 132 0.09 12.37 10.44
N GLN A 133 0.38 12.08 9.17
CA GLN A 133 0.53 13.08 8.10
C GLN A 133 -0.61 12.98 7.08
N ALA A 134 -1.09 14.13 6.63
CA ALA A 134 -2.03 14.20 5.52
C ALA A 134 -1.27 14.27 4.18
N PHE A 135 -1.44 13.27 3.35
CA PHE A 135 -0.94 13.27 1.98
C PHE A 135 -2.07 13.65 1.03
N LEU A 136 -1.86 14.72 0.27
CA LEU A 136 -2.88 15.26 -0.63
C LEU A 136 -2.77 14.70 -2.06
N THR A 137 -1.62 14.11 -2.40
CA THR A 137 -1.37 13.58 -3.75
C THR A 137 -0.55 12.28 -3.69
N PRO A 138 -0.71 11.37 -4.67
CA PRO A 138 0.14 10.18 -4.81
C PRO A 138 1.64 10.51 -4.91
N VAL A 139 2.00 11.62 -5.55
CA VAL A 139 3.39 12.07 -5.69
C VAL A 139 4.02 12.39 -4.33
N ALA A 140 3.29 13.11 -3.46
CA ALA A 140 3.77 13.43 -2.11
C ALA A 140 3.98 12.15 -1.28
N LEU A 141 3.04 11.21 -1.38
CA LEU A 141 3.10 9.91 -0.71
C LEU A 141 4.28 9.07 -1.24
N TYR A 142 4.49 9.03 -2.54
CA TYR A 142 5.62 8.33 -3.15
C TYR A 142 6.98 8.94 -2.74
N SER A 143 7.08 10.25 -2.71
CA SER A 143 8.30 10.93 -2.24
C SER A 143 8.62 10.59 -0.78
N HIS A 144 7.59 10.41 0.05
CA HIS A 144 7.75 9.96 1.44
C HIS A 144 8.22 8.50 1.51
N TRP A 145 7.67 7.63 0.67
CA TRP A 145 8.09 6.24 0.52
C TRP A 145 9.56 6.12 0.12
N LEU A 146 10.01 6.86 -0.90
CA LEU A 146 11.40 6.79 -1.36
C LEU A 146 12.41 7.09 -0.25
N ARG A 147 12.08 8.02 0.66
CA ARG A 147 12.94 8.33 1.82
C ARG A 147 12.97 7.21 2.87
N ALA A 148 11.91 6.42 2.96
CA ALA A 148 11.79 5.36 3.95
C ALA A 148 12.28 4.01 3.43
N LYS A 149 12.12 3.72 2.13
CA LYS A 149 12.32 2.41 1.50
C LYS A 149 13.67 1.79 1.80
N GLU A 150 14.75 2.53 1.57
CA GLU A 150 16.11 2.01 1.81
C GLU A 150 16.36 1.66 3.28
N GLY A 151 15.80 2.46 4.20
CA GLY A 151 15.85 2.18 5.63
C GLY A 151 15.07 0.92 6.01
N ILE A 152 13.93 0.69 5.37
CA ILE A 152 13.10 -0.50 5.57
C ILE A 152 13.85 -1.75 5.09
N ILE A 153 14.40 -1.72 3.89
CA ILE A 153 15.18 -2.84 3.32
C ILE A 153 16.36 -3.17 4.22
N ARG A 154 17.18 -2.18 4.58
CA ARG A 154 18.34 -2.35 5.45
C ARG A 154 17.99 -2.94 6.82
N ASP A 155 16.89 -2.49 7.40
CA ASP A 155 16.42 -3.01 8.68
C ASP A 155 15.98 -4.48 8.58
N TYR A 156 15.35 -4.90 7.46
CA TYR A 156 14.99 -6.30 7.20
C TYR A 156 16.23 -7.17 7.00
N GLU A 157 17.18 -6.76 6.17
CA GLU A 157 18.46 -7.46 5.95
C GLU A 157 19.23 -7.63 7.25
N ALA A 158 19.27 -6.57 8.08
CA ALA A 158 19.90 -6.62 9.40
C ALA A 158 19.17 -7.59 10.36
N LEU A 159 17.86 -7.79 10.22
CA LEU A 159 17.12 -8.80 10.97
C LEU A 159 17.41 -10.21 10.45
N GLU A 160 17.52 -10.40 9.15
CA GLU A 160 17.84 -11.71 8.55
C GLU A 160 19.26 -12.18 8.89
N ALA A 161 20.20 -11.25 8.98
CA ALA A 161 21.57 -11.55 9.36
C ALA A 161 21.73 -12.02 10.84
N LYS A 162 20.70 -11.82 11.69
CA LYS A 162 20.70 -12.30 13.08
C LYS A 162 20.30 -13.77 13.18
N SER A 163 20.85 -14.48 14.15
CA SER A 163 20.36 -15.82 14.50
C SER A 163 18.89 -15.75 14.93
N SER A 164 18.16 -16.86 14.81
CA SER A 164 16.73 -16.94 15.17
C SER A 164 16.45 -16.44 16.60
N LEU A 165 17.31 -16.80 17.56
CA LEU A 165 17.18 -16.37 18.95
C LEU A 165 17.43 -14.86 19.11
N GLN A 166 18.48 -14.33 18.50
CA GLN A 166 18.79 -12.89 18.53
C GLN A 166 17.68 -12.06 17.88
N ARG A 167 17.14 -12.55 16.77
CA ARG A 167 16.00 -11.92 16.07
C ARG A 167 14.77 -11.89 16.96
N ALA A 168 14.43 -13.02 17.59
CA ALA A 168 13.28 -13.11 18.49
C ALA A 168 13.41 -12.15 19.67
N LEU A 169 14.57 -12.13 20.34
CA LEU A 169 14.83 -11.21 21.46
C LEU A 169 14.73 -9.75 21.02
N TYR A 170 15.37 -9.38 19.91
CA TYR A 170 15.31 -8.01 19.38
C TYR A 170 13.88 -7.56 19.12
N LEU A 171 13.07 -8.40 18.45
CA LEU A 171 11.66 -8.10 18.15
C LEU A 171 10.80 -8.04 19.42
N CYS A 172 11.04 -8.89 20.40
CA CYS A 172 10.38 -8.83 21.70
C CYS A 172 10.64 -7.49 22.40
N PHE A 173 11.89 -7.06 22.51
CA PHE A 173 12.24 -5.78 23.14
C PHE A 173 11.66 -4.59 22.38
N GLN A 174 11.73 -4.62 21.05
CA GLN A 174 11.14 -3.58 20.19
C GLN A 174 9.62 -3.45 20.42
N ASN A 175 8.91 -4.57 20.45
CA ASN A 175 7.45 -4.57 20.62
C ASN A 175 7.03 -4.21 22.05
N LEU A 176 7.79 -4.66 23.07
CA LEU A 176 7.58 -4.27 24.46
C LEU A 176 7.71 -2.75 24.64
N GLY A 177 8.77 -2.16 24.06
CA GLY A 177 8.98 -0.70 24.11
C GLY A 177 7.83 0.09 23.46
N ARG A 178 7.28 -0.44 22.36
CA ARG A 178 6.08 0.15 21.71
C ARG A 178 4.84 0.04 22.57
N TRP A 179 4.61 -1.11 23.18
CA TRP A 179 3.47 -1.33 24.09
C TRP A 179 3.52 -0.38 25.26
N CYS A 180 4.67 -0.24 25.94
CA CYS A 180 4.89 0.71 27.03
C CYS A 180 4.59 2.16 26.61
N LYS A 181 5.07 2.60 25.42
CA LYS A 181 4.79 3.94 24.88
C LYS A 181 3.28 4.18 24.64
N ARG A 182 2.56 3.17 24.12
CA ARG A 182 1.10 3.26 23.91
C ARG A 182 0.33 3.39 25.22
N LEU A 183 0.72 2.64 26.25
CA LEU A 183 0.11 2.74 27.57
C LEU A 183 0.35 4.13 28.19
N TRP A 184 1.53 4.67 28.02
CA TRP A 184 1.87 6.00 28.54
C TRP A 184 1.10 7.12 27.84
N LYS A 185 0.96 7.06 26.50
CA LYS A 185 0.11 7.99 25.74
C LYS A 185 -1.35 7.93 26.20
N LYS A 186 -1.91 6.73 26.42
CA LYS A 186 -3.28 6.56 26.92
C LYS A 186 -3.49 7.14 28.33
N ARG A 187 -2.48 7.04 29.19
CA ARG A 187 -2.55 7.63 30.54
C ARG A 187 -2.51 9.16 30.52
N LYS A 188 -1.72 9.76 29.63
CA LYS A 188 -1.66 11.23 29.48
C LYS A 188 -2.97 11.79 28.90
N GLY A 189 -3.56 11.16 27.90
CA GLY A 189 -4.84 11.60 27.30
C GLY A 189 -6.08 11.41 28.18
N ARG A 190 -5.97 10.69 29.32
CA ARG A 190 -7.05 10.60 30.33
C ARG A 190 -6.96 11.66 31.42
N LYS A 191 -5.89 12.46 31.43
CA LYS A 191 -5.66 13.51 32.43
C LYS A 191 -5.84 14.93 31.88
N ALA A 192 -6.15 15.04 30.59
CA ALA A 192 -6.59 16.26 29.91
C ALA A 192 -8.09 16.19 29.59
#